data_99ebcea9e4a73caea8241276947b7dd9
#
_entry.id   99ebcea9e4a73caea8241276947b7dd9
#
_cell.length_a   1.000
_cell.length_b   1.000
_cell.length_c   1.000
_cell.angle_alpha   90.00
_cell.angle_beta   90.00
_cell.angle_gamma   90.00
#
_symmetry.space_group_name_H-M   'P 1'
#
loop_
_entity.id
_entity.type
_entity.pdbx_description
1 polymer ?
#
loop_
_entity_poly.entity_id
_entity_poly.type
_entity_poly.pdbx_seq_one_letter_code
_entity_poly.pdbx_strand_id
1 'polypeptide(L)'
;MLKYWRIGVAVLAAFVIGQLNPIGFVYWKLAEWRLPQIRAESLAHPTPFESIPRAKWVGETANAIAFNDINRNAPVHILIIPKKRYNTVLDAPPEIVAEMVGLAVKLAREKHIDQSGFRLVINTNPQGAQTVYHLHMHLLGGRQMRSYD
;
A
#
# COMPACT_ATOMS: atom_id res chain seq x y z
N MET A 1 4.27 50.67 -14.28
CA MET A 1 3.56 50.01 -13.16
C MET A 1 2.68 48.82 -13.57
N LEU A 2 1.85 48.90 -14.60
CA LEU A 2 0.96 47.79 -15.02
C LEU A 2 1.66 46.45 -15.39
N LYS A 3 2.88 46.51 -15.94
CA LYS A 3 3.61 45.34 -16.41
C LYS A 3 4.04 44.43 -15.23
N TYR A 4 4.46 44.98 -14.13
CA TYR A 4 4.90 44.24 -12.95
C TYR A 4 3.72 43.65 -12.16
N TRP A 5 2.57 44.31 -12.15
CA TRP A 5 1.35 43.81 -11.52
C TRP A 5 0.84 42.52 -12.21
N ARG A 6 0.89 42.48 -13.55
CA ARG A 6 0.50 41.28 -14.32
C ARG A 6 1.43 40.06 -14.04
N ILE A 7 2.72 40.32 -13.84
CA ILE A 7 3.70 39.28 -13.46
C ILE A 7 3.42 38.81 -12.04
N GLY A 8 3.15 39.70 -11.09
CA GLY A 8 2.80 39.35 -9.72
C GLY A 8 1.54 38.50 -9.62
N VAL A 9 0.48 38.85 -10.37
CA VAL A 9 -0.76 38.07 -10.44
C VAL A 9 -0.51 36.68 -11.05
N ALA A 10 0.30 36.56 -12.12
CA ALA A 10 0.62 35.29 -12.74
C ALA A 10 1.43 34.37 -11.81
N VAL A 11 2.39 34.91 -11.05
CA VAL A 11 3.17 34.17 -10.06
C VAL A 11 2.28 33.71 -8.90
N LEU A 12 1.38 34.57 -8.41
CA LEU A 12 0.44 34.21 -7.35
C LEU A 12 -0.53 33.12 -7.83
N ALA A 13 -1.04 33.23 -9.05
CA ALA A 13 -1.92 32.23 -9.65
C ALA A 13 -1.18 30.88 -9.82
N ALA A 14 0.04 30.89 -10.31
CA ALA A 14 0.86 29.67 -10.43
C ALA A 14 1.14 29.03 -9.07
N PHE A 15 1.40 29.84 -8.03
CA PHE A 15 1.59 29.36 -6.66
C PHE A 15 0.30 28.71 -6.11
N VAL A 16 -0.84 29.38 -6.25
CA VAL A 16 -2.15 28.85 -5.80
C VAL A 16 -2.52 27.58 -6.55
N ILE A 17 -2.31 27.52 -7.87
CA ILE A 17 -2.55 26.31 -8.67
C ILE A 17 -1.62 25.17 -8.22
N GLY A 18 -0.35 25.48 -7.90
CA GLY A 18 0.61 24.51 -7.37
C GLY A 18 0.16 23.95 -6.01
N GLN A 19 -0.41 24.77 -5.13
CA GLN A 19 -0.94 24.34 -3.83
C GLN A 19 -2.21 23.47 -3.97
N LEU A 20 -3.07 23.74 -4.96
CA LEU A 20 -4.30 22.99 -5.21
C LEU A 20 -4.05 21.60 -5.80
N ASN A 21 -2.82 21.32 -6.27
CA ASN A 21 -2.46 20.03 -6.89
C ASN A 21 -3.56 19.47 -7.82
N PRO A 22 -3.93 20.18 -8.91
CA PRO A 22 -5.06 19.78 -9.75
C PRO A 22 -4.88 18.41 -10.40
N ILE A 23 -3.64 18.00 -10.66
CA ILE A 23 -3.31 16.68 -11.21
C ILE A 23 -3.62 15.60 -10.16
N GLY A 24 -3.25 15.83 -8.91
CA GLY A 24 -3.57 14.94 -7.79
C GLY A 24 -5.07 14.82 -7.57
N PHE A 25 -5.81 15.94 -7.67
CA PHE A 25 -7.28 15.94 -7.57
C PHE A 25 -7.93 15.11 -8.67
N VAL A 26 -7.51 15.29 -9.93
CA VAL A 26 -8.03 14.49 -11.07
C VAL A 26 -7.71 13.02 -10.88
N TYR A 27 -6.46 12.69 -10.51
CA TYR A 27 -6.06 11.32 -10.22
C TYR A 27 -6.90 10.69 -9.10
N TRP A 28 -7.14 11.43 -8.02
CA TRP A 28 -7.96 10.97 -6.90
C TRP A 28 -9.41 10.72 -7.33
N LYS A 29 -10.01 11.60 -8.12
CA LYS A 29 -11.38 11.42 -8.65
C LYS A 29 -11.49 10.22 -9.59
N LEU A 30 -10.50 10.00 -10.43
CA LEU A 30 -10.45 8.81 -11.29
C LEU A 30 -10.31 7.53 -10.46
N ALA A 31 -9.48 7.55 -9.41
CA ALA A 31 -9.33 6.44 -8.50
C ALA A 31 -10.64 6.15 -7.74
N GLU A 32 -11.30 7.17 -7.20
CA GLU A 32 -12.59 7.04 -6.51
C GLU A 32 -13.65 6.37 -7.39
N TRP A 33 -13.71 6.73 -8.67
CA TRP A 33 -14.61 6.11 -9.63
C TRP A 33 -14.22 4.66 -9.99
N ARG A 34 -12.91 4.38 -10.10
CA ARG A 34 -12.40 3.08 -10.55
C ARG A 34 -12.34 2.02 -9.46
N LEU A 35 -12.09 2.40 -8.21
CA LEU A 35 -11.89 1.48 -7.09
C LEU A 35 -13.07 0.52 -6.83
N PRO A 36 -14.35 0.93 -6.92
CA PRO A 36 -15.48 0.00 -6.77
C PRO A 36 -15.50 -1.10 -7.86
N GLN A 37 -15.09 -0.76 -9.08
CA GLN A 37 -15.02 -1.71 -10.20
C GLN A 37 -13.88 -2.71 -9.98
N ILE A 38 -12.70 -2.23 -9.57
CA ILE A 38 -11.55 -3.06 -9.18
C ILE A 38 -11.95 -4.04 -8.07
N ARG A 39 -12.75 -3.57 -7.09
CA ARG A 39 -13.27 -4.44 -6.03
C ARG A 39 -14.13 -5.56 -6.60
N ALA A 40 -15.09 -5.24 -7.45
CA ALA A 40 -16.00 -6.22 -8.05
C ALA A 40 -15.21 -7.26 -8.87
N GLU A 41 -14.26 -6.81 -9.71
CA GLU A 41 -13.39 -7.68 -10.50
C GLU A 41 -12.55 -8.59 -9.62
N SER A 42 -11.90 -8.05 -8.58
CA SER A 42 -11.04 -8.82 -7.67
C SER A 42 -11.82 -9.85 -6.84
N LEU A 43 -13.08 -9.56 -6.49
CA LEU A 43 -13.93 -10.52 -5.77
C LEU A 43 -14.44 -11.64 -6.68
N ALA A 44 -14.65 -11.37 -7.97
CA ALA A 44 -15.18 -12.33 -8.93
C ALA A 44 -14.15 -13.35 -9.43
N HIS A 45 -12.85 -13.06 -9.29
CA HIS A 45 -11.77 -13.85 -9.87
C HIS A 45 -10.72 -14.27 -8.83
N PRO A 46 -9.91 -15.33 -9.11
CA PRO A 46 -8.72 -15.64 -8.33
C PRO A 46 -7.76 -14.45 -8.30
N THR A 47 -7.14 -14.20 -7.16
CA THR A 47 -6.19 -13.11 -7.02
C THR A 47 -4.77 -13.55 -7.44
N PRO A 48 -3.89 -12.62 -7.84
CA PRO A 48 -2.49 -12.92 -8.16
C PRO A 48 -1.74 -13.59 -7.00
N PHE A 49 -2.23 -13.44 -5.77
CA PHE A 49 -1.59 -13.97 -4.58
C PHE A 49 -1.81 -15.46 -4.37
N GLU A 50 -2.85 -16.04 -4.98
CA GLU A 50 -3.17 -17.47 -4.88
C GLU A 50 -2.20 -18.37 -5.66
N SER A 51 -1.42 -17.79 -6.58
CA SER A 51 -0.48 -18.51 -7.46
C SER A 51 1.00 -18.18 -7.21
N ILE A 52 1.36 -17.60 -6.06
CA ILE A 52 2.76 -17.28 -5.75
C ILE A 52 3.57 -18.57 -5.55
N PRO A 53 4.55 -18.89 -6.41
CA PRO A 53 5.35 -20.09 -6.27
C PRO A 53 6.13 -20.10 -4.96
N ARG A 54 6.22 -21.28 -4.31
CA ARG A 54 6.95 -21.43 -3.03
C ARG A 54 8.40 -20.94 -3.10
N ALA A 55 9.04 -21.06 -4.24
CA ALA A 55 10.41 -20.59 -4.46
C ALA A 55 10.58 -19.05 -4.31
N LYS A 56 9.47 -18.30 -4.36
CA LYS A 56 9.46 -16.83 -4.14
C LYS A 56 9.16 -16.43 -2.69
N TRP A 57 8.85 -17.37 -1.82
CA TRP A 57 8.54 -17.06 -0.44
C TRP A 57 9.82 -16.68 0.33
N VAL A 58 9.77 -15.59 1.04
CA VAL A 58 10.84 -15.10 1.91
C VAL A 58 10.56 -15.36 3.39
N GLY A 59 9.36 -15.87 3.69
CA GLY A 59 8.95 -16.27 5.04
C GLY A 59 7.64 -17.03 5.01
N GLU A 60 7.44 -17.86 6.01
CA GLU A 60 6.26 -18.72 6.17
C GLU A 60 5.98 -18.96 7.65
N THR A 61 4.69 -19.09 7.98
CA THR A 61 4.16 -19.59 9.25
C THR A 61 3.12 -20.68 8.98
N ALA A 62 2.42 -21.15 10.00
CA ALA A 62 1.34 -22.12 9.83
C ALA A 62 0.26 -21.60 8.84
N ASN A 63 -0.17 -20.35 8.99
CA ASN A 63 -1.29 -19.78 8.26
C ASN A 63 -0.95 -18.61 7.34
N ALA A 64 0.30 -18.12 7.30
CA ALA A 64 0.69 -16.99 6.48
C ALA A 64 1.97 -17.28 5.68
N ILE A 65 2.13 -16.57 4.55
CA ILE A 65 3.35 -16.53 3.74
C ILE A 65 3.76 -15.09 3.48
N ALA A 66 5.04 -14.90 3.18
CA ALA A 66 5.60 -13.61 2.80
C ALA A 66 6.43 -13.73 1.53
N PHE A 67 6.37 -12.71 0.66
CA PHE A 67 7.14 -12.62 -0.58
C PHE A 67 7.45 -11.15 -0.92
N ASN A 68 8.50 -10.92 -1.70
CA ASN A 68 8.84 -9.55 -2.13
C ASN A 68 7.79 -9.02 -3.11
N ASP A 69 7.35 -7.77 -2.89
CA ASP A 69 6.52 -7.08 -3.87
C ASP A 69 7.32 -6.78 -5.13
N ILE A 70 6.70 -6.98 -6.30
CA ILE A 70 7.26 -6.63 -7.60
C ILE A 70 7.26 -5.13 -7.84
N ASN A 71 6.29 -4.40 -7.26
CA ASN A 71 6.13 -2.95 -7.32
C ASN A 71 6.67 -2.30 -6.04
N ARG A 72 7.98 -2.19 -5.92
CA ARG A 72 8.61 -1.73 -4.69
C ARG A 72 8.42 -0.24 -4.44
N ASN A 73 7.79 0.09 -3.31
CA ASN A 73 7.65 1.46 -2.79
C ASN A 73 8.76 1.83 -1.76
N ALA A 74 9.58 0.85 -1.36
CA ALA A 74 10.70 1.02 -0.46
C ALA A 74 11.80 -0.01 -0.79
N PRO A 75 13.07 0.17 -0.35
CA PRO A 75 14.15 -0.81 -0.53
C PRO A 75 13.79 -2.18 0.02
N VAL A 76 13.13 -2.24 1.18
CA VAL A 76 12.44 -3.43 1.69
C VAL A 76 10.96 -3.22 1.49
N HIS A 77 10.33 -4.03 0.63
CA HIS A 77 8.90 -4.09 0.43
C HIS A 77 8.48 -5.55 0.30
N ILE A 78 7.90 -6.07 1.36
CA ILE A 78 7.46 -7.45 1.48
C ILE A 78 5.96 -7.45 1.69
N LEU A 79 5.25 -8.32 0.96
CA LEU A 79 3.85 -8.62 1.19
C LEU A 79 3.72 -9.84 2.07
N ILE A 80 2.85 -9.76 3.06
CA ILE A 80 2.51 -10.86 3.97
C ILE A 80 1.02 -11.12 3.81
N ILE A 81 0.67 -12.35 3.47
CA ILE A 81 -0.71 -12.75 3.21
C ILE A 81 -1.06 -14.01 4.00
N PRO A 82 -2.31 -14.22 4.38
CA PRO A 82 -2.77 -15.50 4.87
C PRO A 82 -2.84 -16.52 3.73
N LYS A 83 -2.54 -17.79 4.01
CA LYS A 83 -2.68 -18.92 3.05
C LYS A 83 -4.12 -19.15 2.64
N LYS A 84 -5.06 -19.01 3.60
CA LYS A 84 -6.48 -18.97 3.32
C LYS A 84 -6.86 -17.58 2.89
N ARG A 85 -7.61 -17.43 1.80
CA ARG A 85 -8.11 -16.13 1.35
C ARG A 85 -9.12 -15.57 2.34
N TYR A 86 -8.84 -14.37 2.82
CA TYR A 86 -9.78 -13.42 3.42
C TYR A 86 -9.78 -12.18 2.54
N ASN A 87 -10.94 -11.61 2.22
CA ASN A 87 -10.97 -10.49 1.29
C ASN A 87 -10.35 -9.22 1.91
N THR A 88 -10.65 -8.98 3.19
CA THR A 88 -10.21 -7.81 3.94
C THR A 88 -9.77 -8.21 5.36
N VAL A 89 -9.19 -7.27 6.10
CA VAL A 89 -8.90 -7.48 7.53
C VAL A 89 -10.18 -7.67 8.37
N LEU A 90 -11.32 -7.19 7.88
CA LEU A 90 -12.62 -7.32 8.57
C LEU A 90 -13.15 -8.75 8.56
N ASP A 91 -12.71 -9.56 7.60
CA ASP A 91 -13.15 -10.96 7.43
C ASP A 91 -12.21 -11.94 8.13
N ALA A 92 -10.99 -11.51 8.48
CA ALA A 92 -9.96 -12.36 9.05
C ALA A 92 -10.11 -12.47 10.58
N PRO A 93 -9.95 -13.68 11.17
CA PRO A 93 -9.81 -13.82 12.61
C PRO A 93 -8.61 -13.01 13.15
N PRO A 94 -8.72 -12.40 14.34
CA PRO A 94 -7.63 -11.61 14.93
C PRO A 94 -6.30 -12.38 15.04
N GLU A 95 -6.35 -13.68 15.26
CA GLU A 95 -5.19 -14.57 15.40
C GLU A 95 -4.37 -14.63 14.09
N ILE A 96 -5.05 -14.60 12.94
CA ILE A 96 -4.39 -14.56 11.62
C ILE A 96 -3.64 -13.24 11.44
N VAL A 97 -4.26 -12.12 11.84
CA VAL A 97 -3.62 -10.80 11.76
C VAL A 97 -2.41 -10.72 12.71
N ALA A 98 -2.56 -11.25 13.93
CA ALA A 98 -1.46 -11.33 14.88
C ALA A 98 -0.29 -12.18 14.36
N GLU A 99 -0.57 -13.32 13.72
CA GLU A 99 0.43 -14.17 13.09
C GLU A 99 1.15 -13.46 11.93
N MET A 100 0.42 -12.72 11.10
CA MET A 100 1.01 -11.89 10.03
C MET A 100 1.94 -10.81 10.60
N VAL A 101 1.54 -10.14 11.68
CA VAL A 101 2.39 -9.15 12.38
C VAL A 101 3.64 -9.82 12.94
N GLY A 102 3.51 -10.98 13.58
CA GLY A 102 4.65 -11.76 14.07
C GLY A 102 5.65 -12.10 12.97
N LEU A 103 5.16 -12.54 11.81
CA LEU A 103 5.99 -12.81 10.64
C LEU A 103 6.68 -11.54 10.12
N ALA A 104 5.96 -10.41 10.08
CA ALA A 104 6.52 -9.12 9.68
C ALA A 104 7.68 -8.67 10.59
N VAL A 105 7.51 -8.79 11.91
CA VAL A 105 8.55 -8.45 12.90
C VAL A 105 9.77 -9.35 12.75
N LYS A 106 9.57 -10.64 12.55
CA LYS A 106 10.67 -11.59 12.26
C LYS A 106 11.46 -11.15 11.02
N LEU A 107 10.75 -10.88 9.90
CA LEU A 107 11.37 -10.45 8.65
C LEU A 107 12.05 -9.07 8.77
N ALA A 108 11.50 -8.14 9.55
CA ALA A 108 12.13 -6.85 9.81
C ALA A 108 13.51 -7.02 10.49
N ARG A 109 13.63 -7.94 11.44
CA ARG A 109 14.91 -8.29 12.08
C ARG A 109 15.87 -8.92 11.07
N GLU A 110 15.43 -9.89 10.28
CA GLU A 110 16.25 -10.56 9.25
C GLU A 110 16.73 -9.58 8.18
N LYS A 111 15.99 -8.51 7.89
CA LYS A 111 16.35 -7.45 6.96
C LYS A 111 17.10 -6.28 7.61
N HIS A 112 17.39 -6.36 8.91
CA HIS A 112 18.09 -5.33 9.69
C HIS A 112 17.43 -3.94 9.61
N ILE A 113 16.08 -3.90 9.58
CA ILE A 113 15.29 -2.67 9.58
C ILE A 113 14.52 -2.46 10.88
N ASP A 114 14.61 -3.36 11.83
CA ASP A 114 13.94 -3.30 13.14
C ASP A 114 14.43 -2.12 13.99
N GLN A 115 15.72 -1.83 14.00
CA GLN A 115 16.30 -0.72 14.76
C GLN A 115 16.10 0.63 14.07
N SER A 116 16.25 0.69 12.75
CA SER A 116 16.05 1.94 11.98
C SER A 116 14.58 2.29 11.78
N GLY A 117 13.70 1.32 11.91
CA GLY A 117 12.25 1.45 11.80
C GLY A 117 11.67 0.95 10.48
N PHE A 118 10.43 0.54 10.57
CA PHE A 118 9.62 0.06 9.44
C PHE A 118 8.16 0.46 9.61
N ARG A 119 7.37 0.27 8.55
CA ARG A 119 5.93 0.51 8.55
C ARG A 119 5.19 -0.75 8.15
N LEU A 120 4.10 -1.04 8.84
CA LEU A 120 3.12 -2.05 8.43
C LEU A 120 1.87 -1.32 7.92
N VAL A 121 1.37 -1.75 6.75
CA VAL A 121 0.18 -1.15 6.14
C VAL A 121 -0.77 -2.26 5.71
N ILE A 122 -2.02 -2.13 6.09
CA ILE A 122 -3.13 -2.97 5.61
C ILE A 122 -4.17 -2.04 5.00
N ASN A 123 -4.28 -2.08 3.68
CA ASN A 123 -5.30 -1.34 2.97
C ASN A 123 -6.62 -2.11 3.04
N THR A 124 -7.70 -1.42 3.38
CA THR A 124 -9.01 -2.05 3.56
C THR A 124 -10.08 -1.27 2.81
N ASN A 125 -10.76 -1.92 1.87
CA ASN A 125 -11.83 -1.37 1.06
C ASN A 125 -11.41 -0.19 0.14
N PRO A 126 -12.31 0.35 -0.71
CA PRO A 126 -11.94 1.34 -1.72
C PRO A 126 -11.32 2.61 -1.15
N GLN A 127 -11.86 3.18 -0.06
CA GLN A 127 -11.30 4.39 0.56
C GLN A 127 -9.95 4.16 1.23
N GLY A 128 -9.64 2.92 1.61
CA GLY A 128 -8.31 2.49 2.04
C GLY A 128 -7.39 2.10 0.89
N ALA A 129 -7.78 2.39 -0.36
CA ALA A 129 -7.03 2.07 -1.59
C ALA A 129 -6.68 0.58 -1.76
N GLN A 130 -7.51 -0.34 -1.26
CA GLN A 130 -7.33 -1.76 -1.49
C GLN A 130 -7.68 -2.10 -2.95
N THR A 131 -6.73 -2.69 -3.68
CA THR A 131 -6.89 -3.07 -5.09
C THR A 131 -6.99 -4.59 -5.30
N VAL A 132 -6.40 -5.38 -4.40
CA VAL A 132 -6.47 -6.85 -4.42
C VAL A 132 -7.25 -7.33 -3.20
N TYR A 133 -8.41 -7.97 -3.44
CA TYR A 133 -9.28 -8.49 -2.37
C TYR A 133 -8.87 -9.90 -1.95
N HIS A 134 -7.67 -9.97 -1.45
CA HIS A 134 -7.06 -10.97 -0.62
C HIS A 134 -6.26 -10.21 0.42
N LEU A 135 -6.59 -10.36 1.69
CA LEU A 135 -5.93 -9.65 2.80
C LEU A 135 -4.42 -9.71 2.62
N HIS A 136 -3.77 -8.55 2.63
CA HIS A 136 -2.33 -8.45 2.57
C HIS A 136 -1.83 -7.30 3.43
N MET A 137 -0.69 -7.51 4.03
CA MET A 137 0.03 -6.54 4.85
C MET A 137 1.35 -6.22 4.14
N HIS A 138 1.61 -4.92 3.93
CA HIS A 138 2.90 -4.44 3.45
C HIS A 138 3.86 -4.24 4.63
N LEU A 139 5.06 -4.80 4.54
CA LEU A 139 6.22 -4.46 5.36
C LEU A 139 7.12 -3.55 4.53
N LEU A 140 7.25 -2.30 4.94
CA LEU A 140 8.01 -1.27 4.23
C LEU A 140 9.15 -0.76 5.12
N GLY A 141 10.38 -0.72 4.59
CA GLY A 141 11.54 -0.24 5.34
C GLY A 141 12.77 0.02 4.47
N GLY A 142 13.91 0.28 5.14
CA GLY A 142 15.20 0.49 4.48
C GLY A 142 15.43 1.92 3.99
N ARG A 143 14.55 2.86 4.31
CA ARG A 143 14.72 4.32 4.13
C ARG A 143 13.83 5.08 5.10
N GLN A 144 14.10 6.37 5.27
CA GLN A 144 13.18 7.26 6.00
C GLN A 144 11.82 7.30 5.28
N MET A 145 10.75 6.93 5.98
CA MET A 145 9.39 7.05 5.49
C MET A 145 8.91 8.50 5.65
N ARG A 146 8.09 8.96 4.69
CA ARG A 146 7.36 10.23 4.84
C ARG A 146 6.29 10.08 5.92
N SER A 147 5.84 11.19 6.49
CA SER A 147 4.67 11.20 7.36
C SER A 147 3.43 10.67 6.62
N TYR A 148 2.39 10.34 7.35
CA TYR A 148 1.11 9.95 6.76
C TYR A 148 0.58 11.08 5.89
N ASP A 149 0.09 10.74 4.72
CA ASP A 149 -0.68 11.65 3.88
C ASP A 149 -2.11 11.68 4.39
#